data_16d47522c8d6f1feb1a751b3182f4873
#
_entry.id   16d47522c8d6f1feb1a751b3182f4873
#
_cell.length_a   1.000
_cell.length_b   1.000
_cell.length_c   1.000
_cell.angle_alpha   90.00
_cell.angle_beta   90.00
_cell.angle_gamma   90.00
#
_symmetry.space_group_name_H-M   'P 1'
#
loop_
_entity.id
_entity.type
_entity.pdbx_description
1 polymer ?
#
loop_
_entity_poly.entity_id
_entity_poly.type
_entity_poly.pdbx_seq_one_letter_code
_entity_poly.pdbx_strand_id
1 'polypeptide(L)'
;MKLAAWIVGCAAAIVIVAFAGVNLMIGLGVDQRSRSAMTQFGGDRVEALIAQVDCQTCSLYDRTQAVWALGQLRDKRGLPVLYKYYTGKPCDHQRFICQLEISKAIRWTEGKSFMLPQIWRPMLRDNHLSAAKIR
;
A
#
# COMPACT_ATOMS: atom_id res chain seq x y z
N MET A 1 -33.42 20.10 21.35
CA MET A 1 -33.38 19.21 20.20
C MET A 1 -32.50 19.74 19.03
N LYS A 2 -32.65 21.00 18.59
CA LYS A 2 -31.87 21.55 17.44
C LYS A 2 -30.33 21.59 17.68
N LEU A 3 -29.89 21.96 18.88
CA LEU A 3 -28.47 22.05 19.22
C LEU A 3 -27.79 20.66 19.17
N ALA A 4 -28.43 19.63 19.71
CA ALA A 4 -27.90 18.27 19.68
C ALA A 4 -27.75 17.74 18.23
N ALA A 5 -28.72 18.03 17.36
CA ALA A 5 -28.65 17.65 15.95
C ALA A 5 -27.49 18.35 15.23
N TRP A 6 -27.22 19.62 15.53
CA TRP A 6 -26.08 20.37 15.00
C TRP A 6 -24.74 19.79 15.45
N ILE A 7 -24.60 19.45 16.73
CA ILE A 7 -23.37 18.85 17.29
C ILE A 7 -23.10 17.50 16.59
N VAL A 8 -24.11 16.64 16.46
CA VAL A 8 -23.99 15.35 15.79
C VAL A 8 -23.60 15.52 14.31
N GLY A 9 -24.23 16.48 13.62
CA GLY A 9 -23.90 16.78 12.22
C GLY A 9 -22.46 17.26 12.03
N CYS A 10 -21.97 18.17 12.88
CA CYS A 10 -20.57 18.61 12.84
C CYS A 10 -19.59 17.48 13.15
N ALA A 11 -19.86 16.65 14.15
CA ALA A 11 -19.03 15.51 14.47
C ALA A 11 -18.94 14.52 13.31
N ALA A 12 -20.07 14.20 12.68
CA ALA A 12 -20.09 13.31 11.51
C ALA A 12 -19.29 13.90 10.33
N ALA A 13 -19.42 15.19 10.06
CA ALA A 13 -18.67 15.87 9.00
C ALA A 13 -17.14 15.80 9.26
N ILE A 14 -16.70 16.03 10.49
CA ILE A 14 -15.27 15.94 10.86
C ILE A 14 -14.74 14.52 10.63
N VAL A 15 -15.49 13.50 11.03
CA VAL A 15 -15.08 12.10 10.82
C VAL A 15 -14.96 11.76 9.33
N ILE A 16 -15.93 12.21 8.51
CA ILE A 16 -15.89 12.00 7.05
C ILE A 16 -14.68 12.68 6.42
N VAL A 17 -14.41 13.93 6.78
CA VAL A 17 -13.27 14.69 6.26
C VAL A 17 -11.94 14.03 6.68
N ALA A 18 -11.82 13.63 7.94
CA ALA A 18 -10.63 12.92 8.42
C ALA A 18 -10.42 11.59 7.69
N PHE A 19 -11.48 10.80 7.51
CA PHE A 19 -11.44 9.55 6.77
C PHE A 19 -11.02 9.77 5.31
N ALA A 20 -11.60 10.74 4.62
CA ALA A 20 -11.24 11.07 3.24
C ALA A 20 -9.78 11.53 3.13
N GLY A 21 -9.32 12.37 4.06
CA GLY A 21 -7.95 12.87 4.11
C GLY A 21 -6.93 11.74 4.28
N VAL A 22 -7.16 10.83 5.23
CA VAL A 22 -6.28 9.66 5.44
C VAL A 22 -6.26 8.77 4.20
N ASN A 23 -7.42 8.50 3.59
CA ASN A 23 -7.48 7.72 2.35
C ASN A 23 -6.69 8.37 1.22
N LEU A 24 -6.82 9.68 1.03
CA LEU A 24 -6.08 10.42 0.01
C LEU A 24 -4.57 10.32 0.25
N MET A 25 -4.10 10.55 1.48
CA MET A 25 -2.68 10.45 1.82
C MET A 25 -2.10 9.05 1.55
N ILE A 26 -2.83 8.00 1.91
CA ILE A 26 -2.40 6.62 1.62
C ILE A 26 -2.33 6.41 0.11
N GLY A 27 -3.36 6.80 -0.63
CA GLY A 27 -3.41 6.65 -2.08
C GLY A 27 -2.26 7.36 -2.80
N LEU A 28 -2.00 8.63 -2.43
CA LEU A 28 -0.87 9.39 -2.97
C LEU A 28 0.48 8.74 -2.62
N GLY A 29 0.62 8.26 -1.39
CA GLY A 29 1.83 7.56 -0.96
C GLY A 29 2.09 6.27 -1.74
N VAL A 30 1.06 5.47 -2.01
CA VAL A 30 1.17 4.26 -2.83
C VAL A 30 1.46 4.61 -4.29
N ASP A 31 0.79 5.62 -4.85
CA ASP A 31 1.02 6.07 -6.22
C ASP A 31 2.47 6.55 -6.43
N GLN A 32 2.96 7.41 -5.56
CA GLN A 32 4.32 7.94 -5.64
C GLN A 32 5.37 6.81 -5.59
N ARG A 33 5.24 5.87 -4.63
CA ARG A 33 6.19 4.77 -4.48
C ARG A 33 6.15 3.82 -5.66
N SER A 34 4.96 3.46 -6.12
CA SER A 34 4.83 2.57 -7.27
C SER A 34 5.34 3.22 -8.56
N ARG A 35 5.13 4.51 -8.77
CA ARG A 35 5.72 5.24 -9.92
C ARG A 35 7.25 5.27 -9.85
N SER A 36 7.82 5.54 -8.69
CA SER A 36 9.27 5.49 -8.50
C SER A 36 9.84 4.11 -8.79
N ALA A 37 9.18 3.05 -8.30
CA ALA A 37 9.56 1.68 -8.61
C ALA A 37 9.46 1.37 -10.11
N MET A 38 8.36 1.77 -10.77
CA MET A 38 8.18 1.58 -12.22
C MET A 38 9.26 2.30 -13.05
N THR A 39 9.68 3.48 -12.63
CA THR A 39 10.76 4.22 -13.31
C THR A 39 12.11 3.50 -13.18
N GLN A 40 12.34 2.82 -12.06
CA GLN A 40 13.63 2.15 -11.77
C GLN A 40 13.68 0.72 -12.31
N PHE A 41 12.58 -0.04 -12.22
CA PHE A 41 12.55 -1.48 -12.52
C PHE A 41 11.72 -1.83 -13.76
N GLY A 42 10.90 -0.90 -14.26
CA GLY A 42 9.96 -1.16 -15.35
C GLY A 42 8.77 -2.02 -14.92
N GLY A 43 7.97 -2.45 -15.90
CA GLY A 43 6.79 -3.28 -15.67
C GLY A 43 5.58 -2.52 -15.12
N ASP A 44 4.60 -3.26 -14.62
CA ASP A 44 3.46 -2.67 -13.96
C ASP A 44 3.77 -2.29 -12.48
N ARG A 45 2.83 -1.63 -11.82
CA ARG A 45 3.00 -1.16 -10.42
C ARG A 45 3.38 -2.29 -9.47
N VAL A 46 2.76 -3.44 -9.61
CA VAL A 46 2.96 -4.59 -8.73
C VAL A 46 4.29 -5.28 -9.05
N GLU A 47 4.58 -5.47 -10.33
CA GLU A 47 5.85 -6.06 -10.79
C GLU A 47 7.04 -5.22 -10.37
N ALA A 48 6.97 -3.90 -10.55
CA ALA A 48 8.02 -2.98 -10.14
C ALA A 48 8.27 -3.00 -8.62
N LEU A 49 7.19 -3.01 -7.82
CA LEU A 49 7.30 -3.10 -6.36
C LEU A 49 7.86 -4.47 -5.92
N ILE A 50 7.49 -5.57 -6.58
CA ILE A 50 8.06 -6.89 -6.35
C ILE A 50 9.57 -6.87 -6.62
N ALA A 51 9.99 -6.30 -7.75
CA ALA A 51 11.41 -6.15 -8.10
C ALA A 51 12.16 -5.28 -7.08
N GLN A 52 11.55 -4.22 -6.57
CA GLN A 52 12.13 -3.37 -5.53
C GLN A 52 12.28 -4.12 -4.19
N VAL A 53 11.31 -4.94 -3.78
CA VAL A 53 11.45 -5.79 -2.58
C VAL A 53 12.59 -6.78 -2.75
N ASP A 54 12.77 -7.35 -3.94
CA ASP A 54 13.82 -8.36 -4.24
C ASP A 54 15.20 -7.75 -4.48
N CYS A 55 15.29 -6.44 -4.68
CA CYS A 55 16.53 -5.71 -4.95
C CYS A 55 17.49 -5.75 -3.75
N GLN A 56 18.59 -6.51 -3.86
CA GLN A 56 19.58 -6.66 -2.78
C GLN A 56 20.48 -5.42 -2.60
N THR A 57 20.62 -4.59 -3.63
CA THR A 57 21.42 -3.36 -3.61
C THR A 57 20.64 -2.14 -3.17
N CYS A 58 19.31 -2.28 -3.06
CA CYS A 58 18.44 -1.21 -2.60
C CYS A 58 18.48 -1.09 -1.06
N SER A 59 18.20 0.11 -0.54
CA SER A 59 18.17 0.32 0.90
C SER A 59 17.05 -0.51 1.56
N LEU A 60 17.27 -0.95 2.80
CA LEU A 60 16.23 -1.66 3.57
C LEU A 60 14.98 -0.80 3.78
N TYR A 61 15.16 0.51 3.83
CA TYR A 61 14.05 1.45 3.92
C TYR A 61 13.18 1.39 2.65
N ASP A 62 13.77 1.51 1.46
CA ASP A 62 13.03 1.47 0.20
C ASP A 62 12.32 0.13 -0.01
N ARG A 63 12.99 -0.96 0.32
CA ARG A 63 12.41 -2.31 0.28
C ARG A 63 11.23 -2.45 1.24
N THR A 64 11.32 -1.90 2.45
CA THR A 64 10.22 -1.88 3.43
C THR A 64 9.05 -1.04 2.93
N GLN A 65 9.32 0.08 2.28
CA GLN A 65 8.28 0.93 1.68
C GLN A 65 7.57 0.23 0.51
N ALA A 66 8.30 -0.55 -0.28
CA ALA A 66 7.70 -1.38 -1.33
C ALA A 66 6.79 -2.49 -0.76
N VAL A 67 7.20 -3.13 0.34
CA VAL A 67 6.36 -4.09 1.07
C VAL A 67 5.06 -3.43 1.55
N TRP A 68 5.16 -2.24 2.16
CA TRP A 68 3.98 -1.49 2.59
C TRP A 68 3.03 -1.19 1.41
N ALA A 69 3.58 -0.72 0.28
CA ALA A 69 2.79 -0.41 -0.90
C ALA A 69 2.11 -1.65 -1.50
N LEU A 70 2.80 -2.81 -1.57
CA LEU A 70 2.22 -4.09 -1.98
C LEU A 70 1.06 -4.50 -1.07
N GLY A 71 1.22 -4.36 0.25
CA GLY A 71 0.16 -4.63 1.21
C GLY A 71 -1.07 -3.75 1.01
N GLN A 72 -0.87 -2.47 0.67
CA GLN A 72 -1.96 -1.53 0.37
C GLN A 72 -2.67 -1.88 -0.94
N LEU A 73 -1.95 -2.30 -1.97
CA LEU A 73 -2.51 -2.73 -3.26
C LEU A 73 -3.31 -4.04 -3.13
N ARG A 74 -2.95 -4.92 -2.20
CA ARG A 74 -3.55 -6.26 -1.98
C ARG A 74 -3.60 -7.11 -3.24
N ASP A 75 -2.64 -6.98 -4.12
CA ASP A 75 -2.54 -7.85 -5.28
C ASP A 75 -1.82 -9.14 -4.89
N LYS A 76 -2.48 -10.28 -5.14
CA LYS A 76 -1.96 -11.61 -4.77
C LYS A 76 -0.62 -11.95 -5.44
N ARG A 77 -0.27 -11.30 -6.55
CA ARG A 77 1.03 -11.45 -7.21
C ARG A 77 2.20 -11.08 -6.29
N GLY A 78 1.97 -10.19 -5.30
CA GLY A 78 2.96 -9.83 -4.29
C GLY A 78 3.22 -10.89 -3.22
N LEU A 79 2.31 -11.86 -3.02
CA LEU A 79 2.46 -12.85 -1.93
C LEU A 79 3.77 -13.66 -2.00
N PRO A 80 4.22 -14.19 -3.16
CA PRO A 80 5.43 -14.99 -3.21
C PRO A 80 6.66 -14.25 -2.69
N VAL A 81 6.86 -12.97 -3.07
CA VAL A 81 8.00 -12.18 -2.60
C VAL A 81 7.87 -11.82 -1.12
N LEU A 82 6.65 -11.54 -0.63
CA LEU A 82 6.42 -11.28 0.78
C LEU A 82 6.76 -12.50 1.64
N TYR A 83 6.32 -13.70 1.23
CA TYR A 83 6.66 -14.94 1.94
C TYR A 83 8.15 -15.29 1.84
N LYS A 84 8.83 -15.00 0.73
CA LYS A 84 10.28 -15.20 0.57
C LYS A 84 11.08 -14.49 1.66
N TYR A 85 10.65 -13.28 2.05
CA TYR A 85 11.36 -12.46 3.05
C TYR A 85 10.75 -12.52 4.45
N TYR A 86 9.64 -13.21 4.64
CA TYR A 86 9.02 -13.36 5.94
C TYR A 86 9.73 -14.44 6.76
N THR A 87 10.34 -14.06 7.88
CA THR A 87 11.05 -15.00 8.77
C THR A 87 10.32 -15.22 10.09
N GLY A 88 9.32 -14.40 10.41
CA GLY A 88 8.63 -14.43 11.71
C GLY A 88 9.46 -13.95 12.90
N LYS A 89 10.69 -13.50 12.69
CA LYS A 89 11.58 -12.99 13.73
C LYS A 89 11.18 -11.57 14.18
N PRO A 90 11.63 -11.10 15.34
CA PRO A 90 11.51 -9.69 15.72
C PRO A 90 12.12 -8.76 14.68
N CYS A 91 11.59 -7.53 14.56
CA CYS A 91 12.14 -6.55 13.61
C CYS A 91 13.57 -6.15 14.00
N ASP A 92 14.46 -6.17 13.01
CA ASP A 92 15.79 -5.58 13.06
C ASP A 92 15.98 -4.76 11.79
N HIS A 93 15.72 -3.46 11.90
CA HIS A 93 15.73 -2.54 10.76
C HIS A 93 17.12 -2.29 10.15
N GLN A 94 18.19 -2.77 10.81
CA GLN A 94 19.54 -2.66 10.29
C GLN A 94 19.97 -3.87 9.44
N ARG A 95 19.29 -5.01 9.62
CA ARG A 95 19.70 -6.28 8.98
C ARG A 95 18.74 -6.78 7.92
N PHE A 96 17.43 -6.57 8.12
CA PHE A 96 16.42 -7.09 7.19
C PHE A 96 15.22 -6.15 7.05
N ILE A 97 14.44 -6.42 6.00
CA ILE A 97 13.14 -5.76 5.79
C ILE A 97 12.27 -5.92 7.03
N CYS A 98 11.54 -4.89 7.40
CA CYS A 98 10.70 -4.89 8.61
C CYS A 98 9.71 -6.06 8.59
N GLN A 99 9.88 -7.01 9.51
CA GLN A 99 9.06 -8.22 9.60
C GLN A 99 7.61 -7.93 9.96
N LEU A 100 7.38 -6.88 10.75
CA LEU A 100 6.03 -6.42 11.07
C LEU A 100 5.29 -5.91 9.83
N GLU A 101 5.97 -5.16 8.96
CA GLU A 101 5.36 -4.67 7.71
C GLU A 101 5.09 -5.82 6.74
N ILE A 102 5.99 -6.79 6.62
CA ILE A 102 5.76 -7.99 5.80
C ILE A 102 4.54 -8.76 6.32
N SER A 103 4.46 -9.01 7.63
CA SER A 103 3.32 -9.70 8.25
C SER A 103 1.99 -8.99 8.00
N LYS A 104 1.96 -7.66 8.11
CA LYS A 104 0.78 -6.86 7.81
C LYS A 104 0.40 -6.97 6.32
N ALA A 105 1.39 -6.81 5.42
CA ALA A 105 1.17 -6.88 3.98
C ALA A 105 0.59 -8.22 3.56
N ILE A 106 1.11 -9.34 4.10
CA ILE A 106 0.57 -10.69 3.86
C ILE A 106 -0.89 -10.76 4.32
N ARG A 107 -1.18 -10.41 5.59
CA ARG A 107 -2.55 -10.48 6.12
C ARG A 107 -3.55 -9.64 5.35
N TRP A 108 -3.13 -8.44 4.89
CA TRP A 108 -3.97 -7.57 4.10
C TRP A 108 -4.23 -8.13 2.70
N THR A 109 -3.21 -8.69 2.07
CA THR A 109 -3.31 -9.29 0.74
C THR A 109 -4.15 -10.57 0.75
N GLU A 110 -4.09 -11.35 1.83
CA GLU A 110 -4.92 -12.54 2.02
C GLU A 110 -6.35 -12.23 2.48
N GLY A 111 -6.66 -10.98 2.81
CA GLY A 111 -7.98 -10.59 3.31
C GLY A 111 -8.25 -11.00 4.76
N LYS A 112 -7.23 -11.40 5.52
CA LYS A 112 -7.34 -11.86 6.91
C LYS A 112 -7.39 -10.73 7.95
N SER A 113 -7.36 -9.49 7.54
CA SER A 113 -7.39 -8.33 8.43
C SER A 113 -8.49 -7.37 8.05
N PHE A 114 -9.26 -6.91 9.06
CA PHE A 114 -10.20 -5.82 8.85
C PHE A 114 -9.43 -4.55 8.45
N MET A 115 -9.85 -3.96 7.36
CA MET A 115 -9.38 -2.64 6.94
C MET A 115 -10.55 -1.79 6.50
N LEU A 116 -10.46 -0.50 6.78
CA LEU A 116 -11.39 0.49 6.27
C LEU A 116 -11.41 0.46 4.74
N PRO A 117 -12.57 0.72 4.11
CA PRO A 117 -12.68 0.82 2.67
C PRO A 117 -11.66 1.82 2.12
N GLN A 118 -10.91 1.41 1.10
CA GLN A 118 -9.93 2.26 0.44
C GLN A 118 -10.48 2.72 -0.90
N ILE A 119 -11.00 3.93 -0.94
CA ILE A 119 -11.69 4.53 -2.09
C ILE A 119 -10.73 4.89 -3.24
N TRP A 120 -9.42 4.97 -2.98
CA TRP A 120 -8.40 5.32 -3.97
C TRP A 120 -7.95 4.16 -4.87
N ARG A 121 -8.19 2.90 -4.47
CA ARG A 121 -7.71 1.73 -5.24
C ARG A 121 -8.23 1.64 -6.67
N PRO A 122 -9.52 1.87 -6.95
CA PRO A 122 -10.01 1.86 -8.33
C PRO A 122 -9.25 2.84 -9.21
N MET A 123 -8.91 4.03 -8.71
CA MET A 123 -8.17 5.06 -9.45
C MET A 123 -6.78 4.61 -9.90
N LEU A 124 -6.11 3.74 -9.12
CA LEU A 124 -4.80 3.21 -9.49
C LEU A 124 -4.88 2.01 -10.45
N ARG A 125 -6.02 1.31 -10.48
CA ARG A 125 -6.23 0.12 -11.33
C ARG A 125 -6.43 0.47 -12.80
N ASP A 126 -7.06 1.59 -13.08
CA ASP A 126 -7.48 1.97 -14.44
C ASP A 126 -6.31 2.48 -15.32
N ASN A 127 -5.18 2.86 -14.71
CA ASN A 127 -4.01 3.32 -15.45
C ASN A 127 -3.27 2.21 -16.23
N HIS A 128 -3.58 0.92 -15.99
CA HIS A 128 -2.97 -0.21 -16.71
C HIS A 128 -3.59 -0.45 -18.08
N LEU A 129 -4.88 -0.15 -18.24
CA LEU A 129 -5.60 -0.38 -19.50
C LEU A 129 -5.23 0.65 -20.58
N SER A 130 -4.79 1.85 -20.16
CA SER A 130 -4.33 2.90 -21.10
C SER A 130 -2.95 2.61 -21.70
N ALA A 131 -2.02 2.03 -20.94
CA ALA A 131 -0.67 1.75 -21.42
C ALA A 131 -0.62 0.57 -22.41
N ALA A 132 -1.54 -0.40 -22.27
CA ALA A 132 -1.64 -1.55 -23.18
C ALA A 132 -2.30 -1.22 -24.54
N LYS A 133 -2.95 -0.05 -24.67
CA LYS A 133 -3.69 0.34 -25.86
C LYS A 133 -2.87 1.20 -26.85
N ILE A 134 -1.62 1.50 -26.52
CA ILE A 134 -0.71 2.37 -27.34
C ILE A 134 0.42 1.55 -28.00
N ARG A 135 0.29 0.21 -28.05
CA ARG A 135 1.21 -0.64 -28.83
C ARG A 135 0.51 -1.30 -29.98
#